data_a7bf3f70496ef2fcd788df29045840ac
#
_entry.id   a7bf3f70496ef2fcd788df29045840ac
#
_cell.length_a   1.000
_cell.length_b   1.000
_cell.length_c   1.000
_cell.angle_alpha   90.00
_cell.angle_beta   90.00
_cell.angle_gamma   90.00
#
_symmetry.space_group_name_H-M   'P 1'
#
loop_
_entity.id
_entity.type
_entity.pdbx_description
1 polymer ?
#
loop_
_entity_poly.entity_id
_entity_poly.type
_entity_poly.pdbx_seq_one_letter_code
_entity_poly.pdbx_strand_id
1 'polypeptide(L)'
;MKLGIVGLPNVGKSTLFNSLTKAGAESANYPFCTIDPNVGVVPVPDERLDVLAKMHNSAKVVPAVIEFVDIAGLVKGASKGEGLGNQFLSNIREVDAIVHVVRCFEDTNIVHVDGNIDPLRDIETINLELLFSDLEILERRHAKLVKSVKGDKSLTKELDLVERLQKFLEDGSLAKNFEVVDEEEEKLLASFNLLTYKPTIYAANVSEDDLADDGASNEQVAKVREYAKKEGSEVFVICAQIEQEIAELDDEEKKMFILY
;
A
#
# COMPACT_ATOMS: atom_id res chain seq x y z
N MET A 1 9.26 4.45 -8.24
CA MET A 1 8.24 4.47 -7.19
C MET A 1 7.97 3.04 -6.80
N LYS A 2 7.99 2.75 -5.51
CA LYS A 2 7.85 1.39 -4.98
C LYS A 2 6.56 1.30 -4.15
N LEU A 3 5.66 0.38 -4.50
CA LEU A 3 4.36 0.17 -3.84
C LEU A 3 4.35 -1.18 -3.12
N GLY A 4 3.95 -1.19 -1.86
CA GLY A 4 3.76 -2.42 -1.10
C GLY A 4 2.31 -2.88 -1.13
N ILE A 5 2.05 -4.10 -1.59
CA ILE A 5 0.72 -4.71 -1.53
C ILE A 5 0.55 -5.37 -0.17
N VAL A 6 -0.39 -4.88 0.63
CA VAL A 6 -0.68 -5.39 1.98
C VAL A 6 -2.15 -5.80 2.11
N GLY A 7 -2.47 -6.57 3.12
CA GLY A 7 -3.82 -7.01 3.47
C GLY A 7 -3.80 -8.29 4.28
N LEU A 8 -4.92 -8.68 4.83
CA LEU A 8 -5.07 -9.94 5.57
C LEU A 8 -4.87 -11.16 4.66
N PRO A 9 -4.66 -12.36 5.20
CA PRO A 9 -4.67 -13.59 4.41
C PRO A 9 -6.00 -13.76 3.65
N ASN A 10 -5.92 -14.38 2.47
CA ASN A 10 -7.08 -14.74 1.63
C ASN A 10 -7.97 -13.57 1.14
N VAL A 11 -7.41 -12.36 1.02
CA VAL A 11 -8.11 -11.18 0.46
C VAL A 11 -7.84 -10.97 -1.03
N GLY A 12 -6.96 -11.80 -1.66
CA GLY A 12 -6.61 -11.70 -3.09
C GLY A 12 -5.30 -10.97 -3.40
N LYS A 13 -4.44 -10.68 -2.40
CA LYS A 13 -3.14 -9.97 -2.61
C LYS A 13 -2.25 -10.63 -3.65
N SER A 14 -1.92 -11.91 -3.46
CA SER A 14 -1.00 -12.61 -4.35
C SER A 14 -1.61 -12.83 -5.72
N THR A 15 -2.94 -12.93 -5.82
CA THR A 15 -3.66 -12.99 -7.10
C THR A 15 -3.47 -11.66 -7.85
N LEU A 16 -3.71 -10.53 -7.18
CA LEU A 16 -3.48 -9.21 -7.75
C LEU A 16 -2.00 -8.98 -8.11
N PHE A 17 -1.08 -9.34 -7.24
CA PHE A 17 0.35 -9.21 -7.53
C PHE A 17 0.75 -10.02 -8.78
N ASN A 18 0.29 -11.25 -8.88
CA ASN A 18 0.58 -12.11 -10.01
C ASN A 18 -0.01 -11.57 -11.32
N SER A 19 -1.23 -11.03 -11.31
CA SER A 19 -1.84 -10.42 -12.51
C SER A 19 -1.04 -9.21 -12.98
N LEU A 20 -0.65 -8.32 -12.07
CA LEU A 20 0.17 -7.15 -12.38
C LEU A 20 1.56 -7.53 -12.93
N THR A 21 2.20 -8.54 -12.34
CA THR A 21 3.56 -8.94 -12.71
C THR A 21 3.61 -9.80 -13.97
N LYS A 22 2.59 -10.62 -14.23
CA LYS A 22 2.47 -11.34 -15.52
C LYS A 22 2.27 -10.37 -16.68
N ALA A 23 1.38 -9.39 -16.52
CA ALA A 23 1.20 -8.33 -17.53
C ALA A 23 2.48 -7.50 -17.75
N GLY A 24 3.36 -7.42 -16.74
CA GLY A 24 4.67 -6.76 -16.84
C GLY A 24 5.84 -7.65 -17.27
N ALA A 25 5.66 -8.96 -17.40
CA ALA A 25 6.76 -9.91 -17.68
C ALA A 25 7.40 -9.70 -19.08
N GLU A 26 6.69 -9.13 -20.04
CA GLU A 26 7.25 -8.70 -21.32
C GLU A 26 8.24 -7.53 -21.16
N SER A 27 8.22 -6.86 -20.00
CA SER A 27 9.11 -5.74 -19.64
C SER A 27 10.43 -6.16 -18.98
N ALA A 28 10.75 -7.45 -18.91
CA ALA A 28 11.97 -8.02 -18.28
C ALA A 28 13.31 -7.50 -18.84
N ASN A 29 13.28 -6.64 -19.84
CA ASN A 29 14.47 -6.01 -20.44
C ASN A 29 14.79 -4.61 -19.88
N TYR A 30 14.16 -4.17 -18.79
CA TYR A 30 14.52 -2.89 -18.18
C TYR A 30 15.87 -3.02 -17.44
N PRO A 31 16.88 -2.21 -17.81
CA PRO A 31 18.13 -2.17 -17.06
C PRO A 31 17.85 -1.66 -15.65
N PHE A 32 18.39 -2.35 -14.64
CA PHE A 32 18.29 -2.06 -13.19
C PHE A 32 17.15 -2.74 -12.42
N CYS A 33 16.37 -3.68 -13.02
CA CYS A 33 15.43 -4.48 -12.24
C CYS A 33 16.17 -5.62 -11.53
N THR A 34 16.06 -5.66 -10.21
CA THR A 34 16.48 -6.81 -9.40
C THR A 34 15.46 -7.93 -9.58
N ILE A 35 15.90 -9.12 -9.89
CA ILE A 35 15.04 -10.31 -9.94
C ILE A 35 14.84 -10.79 -8.49
N ASP A 36 13.83 -10.25 -7.82
CA ASP A 36 13.37 -10.74 -6.52
C ASP A 36 11.99 -11.38 -6.75
N PRO A 37 11.73 -12.59 -6.25
CA PRO A 37 10.47 -13.30 -6.49
C PRO A 37 9.23 -12.58 -5.96
N ASN A 38 9.42 -11.61 -5.07
CA ASN A 38 8.34 -10.81 -4.48
C ASN A 38 8.28 -9.37 -5.01
N VAL A 39 9.03 -9.04 -6.07
CA VAL A 39 9.06 -7.70 -6.67
C VAL A 39 8.69 -7.81 -8.14
N GLY A 40 7.63 -7.12 -8.52
CA GLY A 40 7.19 -6.99 -9.91
C GLY A 40 7.38 -5.56 -10.41
N VAL A 41 7.87 -5.40 -11.63
CA VAL A 41 8.07 -4.10 -12.26
C VAL A 41 7.05 -3.95 -13.38
N VAL A 42 6.25 -2.89 -13.31
CA VAL A 42 5.18 -2.63 -14.27
C VAL A 42 5.43 -1.27 -14.93
N PRO A 43 5.52 -1.22 -16.28
CA PRO A 43 5.62 0.06 -16.98
C PRO A 43 4.31 0.84 -16.87
N VAL A 44 4.41 2.15 -16.72
CA VAL A 44 3.25 3.05 -16.76
C VAL A 44 2.93 3.35 -18.22
N PRO A 45 1.75 2.95 -18.75
CA PRO A 45 1.34 3.27 -20.10
C PRO A 45 1.22 4.79 -20.27
N ASP A 46 1.82 5.33 -21.33
CA ASP A 46 1.70 6.75 -21.66
C ASP A 46 1.80 6.93 -23.19
N GLU A 47 0.66 7.11 -23.84
CA GLU A 47 0.57 7.30 -25.30
C GLU A 47 1.40 8.48 -25.80
N ARG A 48 1.66 9.47 -24.95
CA ARG A 48 2.49 10.66 -25.29
C ARG A 48 3.93 10.27 -25.62
N LEU A 49 4.43 9.19 -25.00
CA LEU A 49 5.78 8.68 -25.27
C LEU A 49 5.93 8.19 -26.71
N ASP A 50 4.93 7.49 -27.24
CA ASP A 50 4.95 6.97 -28.62
C ASP A 50 4.88 8.13 -29.62
N VAL A 51 4.06 9.15 -29.34
CA VAL A 51 3.97 10.37 -30.18
C VAL A 51 5.31 11.10 -30.20
N LEU A 52 5.92 11.34 -29.03
CA LEU A 52 7.21 12.01 -28.93
C LEU A 52 8.34 11.19 -29.57
N ALA A 53 8.33 9.88 -29.41
CA ALA A 53 9.32 9.00 -30.01
C ALA A 53 9.28 9.07 -31.54
N LYS A 54 8.08 9.06 -32.13
CA LYS A 54 7.87 9.23 -33.58
C LYS A 54 8.30 10.60 -34.07
N MET A 55 7.94 11.69 -33.35
CA MET A 55 8.32 13.07 -33.72
C MET A 55 9.83 13.28 -33.73
N HIS A 56 10.56 12.67 -32.81
CA HIS A 56 12.01 12.87 -32.64
C HIS A 56 12.86 11.72 -33.18
N ASN A 57 12.26 10.71 -33.83
CA ASN A 57 12.94 9.49 -34.27
C ASN A 57 13.83 8.89 -33.17
N SER A 58 13.27 8.76 -31.96
CA SER A 58 14.02 8.32 -30.78
C SER A 58 14.51 6.88 -30.94
N ALA A 59 15.80 6.65 -30.71
CA ALA A 59 16.39 5.31 -30.78
C ALA A 59 15.94 4.40 -29.65
N LYS A 60 15.45 4.98 -28.53
CA LYS A 60 14.98 4.23 -27.35
C LYS A 60 13.87 5.01 -26.67
N VAL A 61 12.82 4.30 -26.26
CA VAL A 61 11.73 4.81 -25.44
C VAL A 61 11.79 4.09 -24.09
N VAL A 62 11.75 4.84 -23.00
CA VAL A 62 11.81 4.28 -21.64
C VAL A 62 10.64 4.88 -20.86
N PRO A 63 9.58 4.12 -20.60
CA PRO A 63 8.47 4.57 -19.76
C PRO A 63 8.89 4.69 -18.29
N ALA A 64 8.11 5.42 -17.52
CA ALA A 64 8.18 5.33 -16.06
C ALA A 64 7.77 3.92 -15.61
N VAL A 65 8.31 3.46 -14.49
CA VAL A 65 7.97 2.15 -13.93
C VAL A 65 7.52 2.26 -12.49
N ILE A 66 6.63 1.36 -12.10
CA ILE A 66 6.22 1.15 -10.71
C ILE A 66 6.72 -0.24 -10.31
N GLU A 67 7.38 -0.31 -9.17
CA GLU A 67 7.77 -1.55 -8.53
C GLU A 67 6.68 -1.95 -7.53
N PHE A 68 6.05 -3.11 -7.73
CA PHE A 68 5.13 -3.69 -6.76
C PHE A 68 5.87 -4.74 -5.93
N VAL A 69 5.65 -4.70 -4.61
CA VAL A 69 6.20 -5.67 -3.67
C VAL A 69 5.05 -6.45 -3.05
N ASP A 70 5.01 -7.77 -3.25
CA ASP A 70 4.07 -8.64 -2.51
C ASP A 70 4.57 -8.78 -1.07
N ILE A 71 3.92 -8.10 -0.16
CA ILE A 71 4.25 -8.16 1.25
C ILE A 71 3.36 -9.25 1.88
N ALA A 72 3.98 -10.30 2.38
CA ALA A 72 3.30 -11.44 2.99
C ALA A 72 2.20 -10.97 3.95
N GLY A 73 1.05 -11.66 3.94
CA GLY A 73 -0.12 -11.25 4.71
C GLY A 73 0.18 -11.08 6.20
N LEU A 74 -0.29 -9.97 6.76
CA LEU A 74 -0.20 -9.70 8.18
C LEU A 74 -1.03 -10.71 8.95
N VAL A 75 -0.43 -11.27 10.00
CA VAL A 75 -1.13 -12.02 11.02
C VAL A 75 -1.22 -11.13 12.26
N LYS A 76 -2.38 -11.10 12.90
CA LYS A 76 -2.62 -10.36 14.14
C LYS A 76 -1.53 -10.65 15.18
N GLY A 77 -0.92 -9.61 15.74
CA GLY A 77 0.20 -9.72 16.68
C GLY A 77 1.59 -9.61 16.04
N ALA A 78 1.70 -9.20 14.78
CA ALA A 78 2.97 -9.04 14.08
C ALA A 78 3.91 -8.03 14.75
N SER A 79 3.36 -6.99 15.38
CA SER A 79 4.12 -5.97 16.11
C SER A 79 4.73 -6.48 17.43
N LYS A 80 4.14 -7.53 18.03
CA LYS A 80 4.64 -8.12 19.28
C LYS A 80 5.64 -9.25 19.06
N GLY A 81 5.96 -9.55 17.81
CA GLY A 81 6.42 -10.81 17.49
C GLY A 81 7.80 -11.06 17.02
N GLU A 82 8.05 -12.29 17.11
CA GLU A 82 9.21 -12.98 16.61
C GLU A 82 9.01 -13.34 15.14
N GLY A 83 10.01 -13.07 14.29
CA GLY A 83 10.08 -13.64 12.96
C GLY A 83 9.31 -12.91 11.86
N LEU A 84 8.27 -13.53 11.31
CA LEU A 84 7.57 -13.05 10.09
C LEU A 84 6.92 -11.68 10.23
N GLY A 85 6.44 -11.29 11.42
CA GLY A 85 5.85 -9.97 11.65
C GLY A 85 6.86 -8.83 11.51
N ASN A 86 8.06 -8.99 12.04
CA ASN A 86 9.13 -7.99 11.91
C ASN A 86 9.57 -7.85 10.45
N GLN A 87 9.62 -8.93 9.69
CA GLN A 87 9.94 -8.90 8.26
C GLN A 87 8.86 -8.16 7.46
N PHE A 88 7.57 -8.41 7.76
CA PHE A 88 6.45 -7.68 7.17
C PHE A 88 6.59 -6.16 7.38
N LEU A 89 6.78 -5.73 8.62
CA LEU A 89 6.92 -4.32 8.96
C LEU A 89 8.17 -3.69 8.31
N SER A 90 9.27 -4.44 8.20
CA SER A 90 10.48 -4.00 7.52
C SER A 90 10.24 -3.78 6.03
N ASN A 91 9.53 -4.69 5.37
CA ASN A 91 9.21 -4.59 3.94
C ASN A 91 8.34 -3.34 3.66
N ILE A 92 7.35 -3.05 4.54
CA ILE A 92 6.53 -1.83 4.42
C ILE A 92 7.39 -0.57 4.58
N ARG A 93 8.44 -0.57 5.40
CA ARG A 93 9.33 0.60 5.54
C ARG A 93 10.05 0.97 4.27
N GLU A 94 10.35 -0.01 3.41
CA GLU A 94 11.13 0.17 2.18
C GLU A 94 10.31 0.67 0.99
N VAL A 95 8.98 0.71 1.10
CA VAL A 95 8.10 1.16 0.01
C VAL A 95 7.70 2.63 0.18
N ASP A 96 7.37 3.29 -0.94
CA ASP A 96 6.95 4.70 -0.96
C ASP A 96 5.50 4.89 -0.54
N ALA A 97 4.63 3.92 -0.90
CA ALA A 97 3.20 3.94 -0.58
C ALA A 97 2.65 2.50 -0.45
N ILE A 98 1.44 2.39 0.09
CA ILE A 98 0.77 1.14 0.39
C ILE A 98 -0.46 0.96 -0.51
N VAL A 99 -0.58 -0.21 -1.14
CA VAL A 99 -1.82 -0.70 -1.74
C VAL A 99 -2.44 -1.69 -0.78
N HIS A 100 -3.50 -1.27 -0.10
CA HIS A 100 -4.19 -2.10 0.88
C HIS A 100 -5.34 -2.86 0.22
N VAL A 101 -5.15 -4.15 -0.01
CA VAL A 101 -6.16 -5.03 -0.59
C VAL A 101 -7.16 -5.43 0.49
N VAL A 102 -8.43 -5.10 0.25
CA VAL A 102 -9.54 -5.34 1.20
C VAL A 102 -10.55 -6.26 0.54
N ARG A 103 -10.95 -7.32 1.24
CA ARG A 103 -11.95 -8.26 0.75
C ARG A 103 -13.35 -7.69 0.85
N CYS A 104 -14.02 -7.53 -0.31
CA CYS A 104 -15.39 -7.08 -0.45
C CYS A 104 -16.28 -8.09 -1.20
N PHE A 105 -15.82 -9.33 -1.38
CA PHE A 105 -16.55 -10.41 -2.06
C PHE A 105 -16.87 -11.55 -1.10
N GLU A 106 -17.97 -12.23 -1.32
CA GLU A 106 -18.34 -13.46 -0.63
C GLU A 106 -17.94 -14.68 -1.45
N ASP A 107 -17.25 -15.63 -0.83
CA ASP A 107 -16.95 -16.94 -1.41
C ASP A 107 -16.89 -17.98 -0.28
N THR A 108 -17.76 -18.98 -0.36
CA THR A 108 -17.88 -20.05 0.64
C THR A 108 -16.69 -20.99 0.65
N ASN A 109 -15.91 -21.03 -0.44
CA ASN A 109 -14.72 -21.88 -0.56
C ASN A 109 -13.46 -21.20 -0.02
N ILE A 110 -13.49 -19.87 0.17
CA ILE A 110 -12.37 -19.07 0.67
C ILE A 110 -12.66 -18.65 2.11
N VAL A 111 -12.01 -19.31 3.07
CA VAL A 111 -12.20 -19.00 4.48
C VAL A 111 -11.63 -17.62 4.81
N HIS A 112 -12.44 -16.77 5.46
CA HIS A 112 -11.96 -15.52 6.05
C HIS A 112 -11.30 -15.82 7.41
N VAL A 113 -10.22 -15.11 7.73
CA VAL A 113 -9.45 -15.33 8.98
C VAL A 113 -10.31 -15.16 10.23
N ASP A 114 -11.23 -14.18 10.22
CA ASP A 114 -12.14 -13.91 11.33
C ASP A 114 -13.57 -14.45 11.11
N GLY A 115 -13.77 -15.31 10.13
CA GLY A 115 -15.02 -16.06 9.88
C GLY A 115 -16.11 -15.31 9.13
N ASN A 116 -16.13 -13.98 9.13
CA ASN A 116 -17.05 -13.13 8.38
C ASN A 116 -16.32 -11.97 7.69
N ILE A 117 -16.92 -11.44 6.63
CA ILE A 117 -16.37 -10.31 5.88
C ILE A 117 -16.74 -9.02 6.60
N ASP A 118 -15.75 -8.25 6.98
CA ASP A 118 -15.88 -6.92 7.55
C ASP A 118 -14.64 -6.08 7.14
N PRO A 119 -14.76 -5.33 6.03
CA PRO A 119 -13.63 -4.60 5.48
C PRO A 119 -13.07 -3.53 6.42
N LEU A 120 -13.91 -2.92 7.27
CA LEU A 120 -13.45 -1.90 8.22
C LEU A 120 -12.62 -2.52 9.34
N ARG A 121 -13.08 -3.64 9.91
CA ARG A 121 -12.29 -4.39 10.88
C ARG A 121 -10.95 -4.85 10.31
N ASP A 122 -10.95 -5.28 9.06
CA ASP A 122 -9.74 -5.77 8.38
C ASP A 122 -8.73 -4.63 8.16
N ILE A 123 -9.22 -3.43 7.77
CA ILE A 123 -8.41 -2.21 7.65
C ILE A 123 -7.87 -1.80 9.03
N GLU A 124 -8.71 -1.75 10.04
CA GLU A 124 -8.31 -1.39 11.41
C GLU A 124 -7.26 -2.35 11.97
N THR A 125 -7.38 -3.65 11.69
CA THR A 125 -6.40 -4.65 12.13
C THR A 125 -5.01 -4.36 11.57
N ILE A 126 -4.91 -4.04 10.28
CA ILE A 126 -3.63 -3.66 9.65
C ILE A 126 -3.12 -2.35 10.25
N ASN A 127 -3.97 -1.34 10.32
CA ASN A 127 -3.59 -0.02 10.83
C ASN A 127 -3.08 -0.08 12.27
N LEU A 128 -3.67 -0.89 13.14
CA LEU A 128 -3.21 -1.09 14.51
C LEU A 128 -1.81 -1.70 14.58
N GLU A 129 -1.51 -2.69 13.75
CA GLU A 129 -0.17 -3.29 13.72
C GLU A 129 0.90 -2.30 13.24
N LEU A 130 0.57 -1.47 12.23
CA LEU A 130 1.45 -0.41 11.76
C LEU A 130 1.67 0.65 12.86
N LEU A 131 0.59 1.04 13.54
CA LEU A 131 0.60 2.03 14.61
C LEU A 131 1.45 1.56 15.80
N PHE A 132 1.32 0.32 16.25
CA PHE A 132 2.15 -0.22 17.32
C PHE A 132 3.64 -0.21 16.96
N SER A 133 3.96 -0.54 15.71
CA SER A 133 5.35 -0.46 15.22
C SER A 133 5.89 0.97 15.23
N ASP A 134 5.06 1.95 14.90
CA ASP A 134 5.45 3.36 14.91
C ASP A 134 5.63 3.89 16.34
N LEU A 135 4.74 3.53 17.26
CA LEU A 135 4.88 3.86 18.67
C LEU A 135 6.21 3.34 19.24
N GLU A 136 6.58 2.10 18.94
CA GLU A 136 7.86 1.54 19.39
C GLU A 136 9.08 2.34 18.89
N ILE A 137 9.02 2.86 17.65
CA ILE A 137 10.08 3.73 17.12
C ILE A 137 10.12 5.05 17.87
N LEU A 138 8.95 5.67 18.05
CA LEU A 138 8.86 6.96 18.74
C LEU A 138 9.32 6.85 20.20
N GLU A 139 8.96 5.78 20.90
CA GLU A 139 9.45 5.52 22.26
C GLU A 139 10.97 5.46 22.34
N ARG A 140 11.60 4.71 21.41
CA ARG A 140 13.06 4.61 21.33
C ARG A 140 13.69 5.96 20.99
N ARG A 141 13.07 6.75 20.09
CA ARG A 141 13.54 8.09 19.73
C ARG A 141 13.40 9.06 20.89
N HIS A 142 12.25 9.08 21.54
CA HIS A 142 11.99 9.88 22.74
C HIS A 142 13.04 9.64 23.83
N ALA A 143 13.30 8.37 24.18
CA ALA A 143 14.29 8.01 25.20
C ALA A 143 15.71 8.50 24.88
N LYS A 144 16.08 8.62 23.60
CA LYS A 144 17.34 9.21 23.15
C LYS A 144 17.30 10.75 23.27
N LEU A 145 16.25 11.38 22.78
CA LEU A 145 16.09 12.84 22.75
C LEU A 145 16.09 13.43 24.15
N VAL A 146 15.40 12.83 25.12
CA VAL A 146 15.38 13.28 26.54
C VAL A 146 16.78 13.36 27.14
N LYS A 147 17.70 12.47 26.72
CA LYS A 147 19.11 12.52 27.16
C LYS A 147 19.90 13.58 26.40
N SER A 148 19.70 13.69 25.09
CA SER A 148 20.48 14.55 24.21
C SER A 148 20.16 16.04 24.39
N VAL A 149 18.90 16.39 24.64
CA VAL A 149 18.44 17.79 24.88
C VAL A 149 19.16 18.44 26.08
N LYS A 150 19.65 17.64 27.03
CA LYS A 150 20.44 18.19 28.17
C LYS A 150 21.76 18.82 27.72
N GLY A 151 22.34 18.33 26.65
CA GLY A 151 23.58 18.85 26.05
C GLY A 151 23.36 19.75 24.83
N ASP A 152 22.26 19.56 24.12
CA ASP A 152 21.93 20.29 22.89
C ASP A 152 20.46 20.72 22.90
N LYS A 153 20.21 22.00 23.19
CA LYS A 153 18.87 22.58 23.25
C LYS A 153 18.20 22.73 21.87
N SER A 154 18.94 22.61 20.77
CA SER A 154 18.35 22.67 19.41
C SER A 154 17.39 21.51 19.17
N LEU A 155 17.58 20.40 19.87
CA LEU A 155 16.72 19.20 19.80
C LEU A 155 15.38 19.32 20.55
N THR A 156 15.12 20.44 21.20
CA THR A 156 13.88 20.63 22.01
C THR A 156 12.64 20.56 21.10
N LYS A 157 12.70 21.13 19.91
CA LYS A 157 11.59 21.12 18.94
C LYS A 157 11.26 19.69 18.46
N GLU A 158 12.30 18.91 18.20
CA GLU A 158 12.12 17.50 17.80
C GLU A 158 11.52 16.68 18.96
N LEU A 159 11.96 16.93 20.19
CA LEU A 159 11.41 16.27 21.38
C LEU A 159 9.92 16.58 21.56
N ASP A 160 9.52 17.85 21.47
CA ASP A 160 8.12 18.29 21.56
C ASP A 160 7.26 17.63 20.45
N LEU A 161 7.76 17.60 19.21
CA LEU A 161 7.09 16.92 18.10
C LEU A 161 6.87 15.44 18.41
N VAL A 162 7.90 14.74 18.88
CA VAL A 162 7.81 13.31 19.22
C VAL A 162 6.80 13.08 20.34
N GLU A 163 6.76 13.90 21.37
CA GLU A 163 5.81 13.77 22.49
C GLU A 163 4.36 13.98 22.03
N ARG A 164 4.10 15.01 21.21
CA ARG A 164 2.77 15.27 20.64
C ARG A 164 2.32 14.14 19.71
N LEU A 165 3.22 13.66 18.87
CA LEU A 165 2.96 12.60 17.94
C LEU A 165 2.69 11.26 18.63
N GLN A 166 3.46 10.91 19.67
CA GLN A 166 3.20 9.71 20.47
C GLN A 166 1.79 9.72 21.04
N LYS A 167 1.40 10.82 21.68
CA LYS A 167 0.06 10.96 22.24
C LYS A 167 -1.02 10.82 21.16
N PHE A 168 -0.81 11.41 19.98
CA PHE A 168 -1.74 11.35 18.87
C PHE A 168 -1.92 9.91 18.35
N LEU A 169 -0.82 9.13 18.28
CA LEU A 169 -0.87 7.73 17.89
C LEU A 169 -1.48 6.84 18.99
N GLU A 170 -1.20 7.12 20.27
CA GLU A 170 -1.80 6.41 21.41
C GLU A 170 -3.33 6.54 21.45
N ASP A 171 -3.88 7.66 20.96
CA ASP A 171 -5.31 7.88 20.78
C ASP A 171 -5.90 7.10 19.59
N GLY A 172 -5.08 6.30 18.87
CA GLY A 172 -5.49 5.45 17.73
C GLY A 172 -5.48 6.16 16.39
N SER A 173 -4.98 7.40 16.31
CA SER A 173 -4.90 8.17 15.06
C SER A 173 -3.64 7.82 14.26
N LEU A 174 -3.74 7.84 12.93
CA LEU A 174 -2.61 7.54 12.04
C LEU A 174 -1.72 8.78 11.84
N ALA A 175 -0.40 8.61 11.74
CA ALA A 175 0.56 9.71 11.63
C ALA A 175 0.29 10.62 10.41
N LYS A 176 -0.30 10.11 9.31
CA LYS A 176 -0.68 10.91 8.14
C LYS A 176 -1.73 12.00 8.44
N ASN A 177 -2.49 11.85 9.53
CA ASN A 177 -3.52 12.80 9.94
C ASN A 177 -3.01 13.77 11.01
N PHE A 178 -1.72 13.71 11.36
CA PHE A 178 -1.11 14.60 12.34
C PHE A 178 -0.88 15.99 11.74
N GLU A 179 -1.35 17.04 12.42
CA GLU A 179 -1.16 18.42 11.99
C GLU A 179 0.20 18.94 12.47
N VAL A 180 1.07 19.27 11.53
CA VAL A 180 2.36 19.93 11.80
C VAL A 180 2.19 21.45 11.88
N VAL A 181 3.04 22.11 12.65
CA VAL A 181 2.95 23.56 12.87
C VAL A 181 3.67 24.34 11.77
N ASP A 182 4.75 23.78 11.19
CA ASP A 182 5.57 24.43 10.19
C ASP A 182 6.32 23.43 9.31
N GLU A 183 7.00 23.93 8.26
CA GLU A 183 7.77 23.12 7.31
C GLU A 183 8.93 22.34 7.96
N GLU A 184 9.48 22.82 9.08
CA GLU A 184 10.56 22.12 9.77
C GLU A 184 10.03 20.87 10.46
N GLU A 185 8.87 20.96 11.11
CA GLU A 185 8.18 19.79 11.67
C GLU A 185 7.77 18.80 10.61
N GLU A 186 7.31 19.27 9.44
CA GLU A 186 6.97 18.40 8.31
C GLU A 186 8.17 17.58 7.85
N LYS A 187 9.33 18.22 7.69
CA LYS A 187 10.59 17.56 7.34
C LYS A 187 11.06 16.58 8.42
N LEU A 188 10.90 16.92 9.69
CA LEU A 188 11.22 16.04 10.80
C LEU A 188 10.31 14.82 10.79
N LEU A 189 8.99 15.02 10.69
CA LEU A 189 8.00 13.94 10.64
C LEU A 189 8.28 12.98 9.48
N ALA A 190 8.53 13.50 8.29
CA ALA A 190 8.90 12.70 7.13
C ALA A 190 10.19 11.87 7.37
N SER A 191 11.17 12.43 8.11
CA SER A 191 12.42 11.74 8.45
C SER A 191 12.26 10.57 9.40
N PHE A 192 11.16 10.49 10.13
CA PHE A 192 10.89 9.40 11.09
C PHE A 192 10.56 8.08 10.37
N ASN A 193 10.19 8.15 9.10
CA ASN A 193 9.83 7.01 8.26
C ASN A 193 8.77 6.11 8.93
N LEU A 194 7.72 6.74 9.45
CA LEU A 194 6.61 6.04 10.10
C LEU A 194 5.76 5.31 9.05
N LEU A 195 5.28 4.13 9.41
CA LEU A 195 4.46 3.28 8.53
C LEU A 195 3.08 3.91 8.30
N THR A 196 2.48 4.47 9.35
CA THR A 196 1.18 5.13 9.31
C THR A 196 1.21 6.53 8.68
N TYR A 197 2.40 7.03 8.33
CA TYR A 197 2.58 8.28 7.57
C TYR A 197 2.58 8.05 6.05
N LYS A 198 2.78 6.80 5.60
CA LYS A 198 2.82 6.49 4.17
C LYS A 198 1.46 6.67 3.52
N PRO A 199 1.41 7.23 2.28
CA PRO A 199 0.21 7.25 1.48
C PRO A 199 -0.37 5.85 1.29
N THR A 200 -1.69 5.72 1.40
CA THR A 200 -2.39 4.45 1.25
C THR A 200 -3.49 4.58 0.19
N ILE A 201 -3.56 3.59 -0.70
CA ILE A 201 -4.63 3.40 -1.67
C ILE A 201 -5.34 2.10 -1.32
N TYR A 202 -6.66 2.10 -1.27
CA TYR A 202 -7.45 0.90 -0.99
C TYR A 202 -7.86 0.22 -2.29
N ALA A 203 -7.52 -1.07 -2.42
CA ALA A 203 -8.00 -1.94 -3.48
C ALA A 203 -9.16 -2.79 -2.94
N ALA A 204 -10.39 -2.38 -3.20
CA ALA A 204 -11.59 -3.13 -2.83
C ALA A 204 -11.76 -4.31 -3.80
N ASN A 205 -11.39 -5.50 -3.34
CA ASN A 205 -11.47 -6.71 -4.14
C ASN A 205 -12.87 -7.31 -4.05
N VAL A 206 -13.58 -7.32 -5.18
CA VAL A 206 -14.99 -7.73 -5.33
C VAL A 206 -15.13 -8.99 -6.18
N SER A 207 -16.35 -9.49 -6.30
CA SER A 207 -16.72 -10.52 -7.30
C SER A 207 -16.82 -9.91 -8.70
N GLU A 208 -16.85 -10.76 -9.73
CA GLU A 208 -17.05 -10.34 -11.12
C GLU A 208 -18.36 -9.54 -11.29
N ASP A 209 -19.43 -9.99 -10.67
CA ASP A 209 -20.75 -9.37 -10.79
C ASP A 209 -20.77 -7.90 -10.32
N ASP A 210 -19.90 -7.54 -9.36
CA ASP A 210 -19.81 -6.20 -8.81
C ASP A 210 -19.00 -5.22 -9.69
N LEU A 211 -18.26 -5.71 -10.71
CA LEU A 211 -17.45 -4.84 -11.58
C LEU A 211 -18.30 -3.97 -12.51
N ALA A 212 -19.47 -4.46 -12.93
CA ALA A 212 -20.31 -3.80 -13.94
C ALA A 212 -20.75 -2.38 -13.51
N ASP A 213 -20.89 -2.13 -12.20
CA ASP A 213 -21.28 -0.83 -11.64
C ASP A 213 -20.17 -0.20 -10.76
N ASP A 214 -18.94 -0.64 -10.93
CA ASP A 214 -17.80 -0.20 -10.12
C ASP A 214 -18.03 -0.43 -8.62
N GLY A 215 -18.70 -1.53 -8.26
CA GLY A 215 -19.05 -1.88 -6.88
C GLY A 215 -20.05 -0.94 -6.22
N ALA A 216 -20.83 -0.15 -6.99
CA ALA A 216 -21.76 0.82 -6.44
C ALA A 216 -22.89 0.17 -5.63
N SER A 217 -23.31 -1.03 -6.01
CA SER A 217 -24.32 -1.83 -5.30
C SER A 217 -23.76 -2.66 -4.14
N ASN A 218 -22.43 -2.74 -4.00
CA ASN A 218 -21.77 -3.53 -2.96
C ASN A 218 -21.63 -2.71 -1.65
N GLU A 219 -22.34 -3.15 -0.61
CA GLU A 219 -22.33 -2.47 0.71
C GLU A 219 -20.94 -2.44 1.36
N GLN A 220 -20.10 -3.44 1.12
CA GLN A 220 -18.76 -3.48 1.69
C GLN A 220 -17.84 -2.45 1.00
N VAL A 221 -17.97 -2.29 -0.32
CA VAL A 221 -17.28 -1.24 -1.08
C VAL A 221 -17.69 0.14 -0.60
N ALA A 222 -18.99 0.35 -0.36
CA ALA A 222 -19.50 1.63 0.16
C ALA A 222 -18.87 2.00 1.50
N LYS A 223 -18.69 1.02 2.42
CA LYS A 223 -18.02 1.22 3.71
C LYS A 223 -16.54 1.62 3.51
N VAL A 224 -15.83 0.93 2.62
CA VAL A 224 -14.41 1.24 2.32
C VAL A 224 -14.27 2.64 1.74
N ARG A 225 -15.16 3.03 0.81
CA ARG A 225 -15.16 4.38 0.23
C ARG A 225 -15.41 5.48 1.26
N GLU A 226 -16.37 5.26 2.17
CA GLU A 226 -16.64 6.20 3.24
C GLU A 226 -15.44 6.35 4.19
N TYR A 227 -14.82 5.22 4.55
CA TYR A 227 -13.63 5.21 5.39
C TYR A 227 -12.46 5.94 4.71
N ALA A 228 -12.14 5.59 3.48
CA ALA A 228 -11.06 6.20 2.72
C ALA A 228 -11.26 7.72 2.53
N LYS A 229 -12.50 8.15 2.27
CA LYS A 229 -12.83 9.58 2.16
C LYS A 229 -12.52 10.35 3.45
N LYS A 230 -12.79 9.77 4.63
CA LYS A 230 -12.45 10.39 5.92
C LYS A 230 -10.96 10.53 6.13
N GLU A 231 -10.18 9.60 5.58
CA GLU A 231 -8.71 9.60 5.65
C GLU A 231 -8.03 10.37 4.52
N GLY A 232 -8.76 10.89 3.54
CA GLY A 232 -8.19 11.52 2.35
C GLY A 232 -7.44 10.54 1.43
N SER A 233 -7.83 9.26 1.45
CA SER A 233 -7.26 8.19 0.63
C SER A 233 -8.17 7.85 -0.54
N GLU A 234 -7.58 7.30 -1.62
CA GLU A 234 -8.30 6.83 -2.81
C GLU A 234 -8.71 5.36 -2.67
N VAL A 235 -9.80 4.99 -3.37
CA VAL A 235 -10.29 3.62 -3.48
C VAL A 235 -10.47 3.28 -4.95
N PHE A 236 -9.97 2.13 -5.37
CA PHE A 236 -10.33 1.53 -6.64
C PHE A 236 -10.92 0.13 -6.42
N VAL A 237 -11.85 -0.23 -7.28
CA VAL A 237 -12.54 -1.53 -7.24
C VAL A 237 -11.89 -2.46 -8.25
N ILE A 238 -11.60 -3.67 -7.84
CA ILE A 238 -11.01 -4.70 -8.69
C ILE A 238 -11.67 -6.04 -8.45
N CYS A 239 -11.62 -6.91 -9.43
CA CYS A 239 -11.75 -8.35 -9.23
C CYS A 239 -10.39 -9.00 -9.56
N ALA A 240 -9.65 -9.36 -8.53
CA ALA A 240 -8.30 -9.91 -8.69
C ALA A 240 -8.30 -11.22 -9.51
N GLN A 241 -9.40 -11.97 -9.49
CA GLN A 241 -9.56 -13.17 -10.28
C GLN A 241 -9.66 -12.83 -11.78
N ILE A 242 -10.51 -11.88 -12.16
CA ILE A 242 -10.65 -11.44 -13.56
C ILE A 242 -9.34 -10.83 -14.06
N GLU A 243 -8.66 -10.02 -13.24
CA GLU A 243 -7.35 -9.47 -13.60
C GLU A 243 -6.32 -10.58 -13.89
N GLN A 244 -6.36 -11.68 -13.12
CA GLN A 244 -5.49 -12.82 -13.35
C GLN A 244 -5.86 -13.55 -14.65
N GLU A 245 -7.14 -13.72 -14.95
CA GLU A 245 -7.62 -14.34 -16.18
C GLU A 245 -7.23 -13.50 -17.40
N ILE A 246 -7.43 -12.18 -17.35
CA ILE A 246 -7.02 -11.25 -18.41
C ILE A 246 -5.49 -11.28 -18.62
N ALA A 247 -4.71 -11.38 -17.54
CA ALA A 247 -3.26 -11.43 -17.64
C ALA A 247 -2.74 -12.70 -18.38
N GLU A 248 -3.56 -13.75 -18.50
CA GLU A 248 -3.24 -14.99 -19.20
C GLU A 248 -3.62 -14.97 -20.70
N LEU A 249 -4.43 -13.99 -21.13
CA LEU A 249 -4.85 -13.81 -22.51
C LEU A 249 -3.73 -13.21 -23.37
N ASP A 250 -3.77 -13.45 -24.68
CA ASP A 250 -2.91 -12.74 -25.63
C ASP A 250 -3.43 -11.32 -25.92
N ASP A 251 -2.64 -10.51 -26.63
CA ASP A 251 -2.98 -9.10 -26.88
C ASP A 251 -4.25 -8.89 -27.71
N GLU A 252 -4.60 -9.83 -28.59
CA GLU A 252 -5.82 -9.77 -29.39
C GLU A 252 -7.04 -10.15 -28.56
N GLU A 253 -6.91 -11.18 -27.73
CA GLU A 253 -7.93 -11.64 -26.80
C GLU A 253 -8.21 -10.58 -25.72
N LYS A 254 -7.17 -9.94 -25.16
CA LYS A 254 -7.30 -8.82 -24.19
C LYS A 254 -8.11 -7.66 -24.77
N LYS A 255 -7.84 -7.28 -26.02
CA LYS A 255 -8.59 -6.20 -26.68
C LYS A 255 -10.05 -6.55 -26.87
N MET A 256 -10.36 -7.79 -27.20
CA MET A 256 -11.75 -8.24 -27.32
C MET A 256 -12.46 -8.26 -25.96
N PHE A 257 -11.79 -8.74 -24.92
CA PHE A 257 -12.36 -8.82 -23.56
C PHE A 257 -12.69 -7.45 -22.98
N ILE A 258 -11.85 -6.42 -23.22
CA ILE A 258 -12.06 -5.06 -22.70
C ILE A 258 -13.15 -4.29 -23.48
N LEU A 259 -13.51 -4.73 -24.69
CA LEU A 259 -14.52 -4.07 -25.53
C LEU A 259 -15.95 -4.56 -25.27
N TYR A 260 -16.13 -5.61 -24.50
CA TYR A 260 -17.43 -6.16 -24.07
C TYR A 260 -17.69 -5.90 -22.59
#